data_8a2682c169d865d05d66f5870a03f694
#
_entry.id   8a2682c169d865d05d66f5870a03f694
#
_cell.length_a   1.000
_cell.length_b   1.000
_cell.length_c   1.000
_cell.angle_alpha   90.00
_cell.angle_beta   90.00
_cell.angle_gamma   90.00
#
_symmetry.space_group_name_H-M   'P 1'
#
loop_
_entity.id
_entity.type
_entity.pdbx_description
1 polymer ?
#
loop_
_entity_poly.entity_id
_entity_poly.type
_entity_poly.pdbx_seq_one_letter_code
_entity_poly.pdbx_strand_id
1 'polypeptide(L)'
;TYTTKDKKEMTGVVYGFFDYFPSYVKQTHELNQQDTLVTTDHYLIVANLAPVQQTLGVKPYQVWIQTNGSSKFIYDYAKKNGIEYTVFDDVASKLVDVKNDALFQGTNGILTMSFIIILILCSTGFLIYWILSIRQRELLFGVFRAMGMTKKEIIQMLINEQIFSSGISILIGAGLGVLSSILFVPLVQIFYASTDQTVPLAVVFKALDMIRLFSVIGIVIVICMVVLGKLISKI
;
A
#
# COMPACT_ATOMS: atom_id res chain seq x y z
N THR A 1 -19.66 -36.04 -9.85
CA THR A 1 -19.71 -36.16 -11.33
C THR A 1 -19.87 -34.75 -11.90
N TYR A 2 -19.05 -34.42 -12.85
CA TYR A 2 -19.11 -33.16 -13.59
C TYR A 2 -19.34 -33.46 -15.07
N THR A 3 -20.31 -32.80 -15.66
CA THR A 3 -20.62 -32.96 -17.09
C THR A 3 -20.11 -31.75 -17.85
N THR A 4 -19.23 -31.95 -18.82
CA THR A 4 -18.66 -30.88 -19.65
C THR A 4 -19.67 -30.38 -20.68
N LYS A 5 -19.41 -29.21 -21.29
CA LYS A 5 -20.22 -28.68 -22.40
C LYS A 5 -20.35 -29.68 -23.56
N ASP A 6 -19.35 -30.52 -23.75
CA ASP A 6 -19.33 -31.59 -24.79
C ASP A 6 -20.09 -32.87 -24.34
N LYS A 7 -20.89 -32.79 -23.26
CA LYS A 7 -21.67 -33.92 -22.68
C LYS A 7 -20.80 -35.11 -22.22
N LYS A 8 -19.52 -34.92 -21.98
CA LYS A 8 -18.65 -35.94 -21.41
C LYS A 8 -18.70 -35.87 -19.90
N GLU A 9 -18.87 -37.01 -19.26
CA GLU A 9 -18.90 -37.10 -17.79
C GLU A 9 -17.50 -37.38 -17.23
N MET A 10 -17.16 -36.66 -16.19
CA MET A 10 -15.94 -36.89 -15.41
C MET A 10 -16.33 -37.13 -13.96
N THR A 11 -15.84 -38.21 -13.39
CA THR A 11 -16.02 -38.52 -11.98
C THR A 11 -14.73 -38.26 -11.22
N GLY A 12 -14.83 -37.65 -10.06
CA GLY A 12 -13.69 -37.38 -9.19
C GLY A 12 -14.10 -37.28 -7.73
N VAL A 13 -13.14 -37.35 -6.84
CA VAL A 13 -13.32 -37.13 -5.41
C VAL A 13 -12.82 -35.73 -5.08
N VAL A 14 -13.64 -34.96 -4.38
CA VAL A 14 -13.24 -33.63 -3.90
C VAL A 14 -12.22 -33.81 -2.79
N TYR A 15 -11.01 -33.32 -3.02
CA TYR A 15 -9.90 -33.40 -2.08
C TYR A 15 -9.81 -32.16 -1.17
N GLY A 16 -10.23 -30.99 -1.66
CA GLY A 16 -10.23 -29.76 -0.91
C GLY A 16 -10.89 -28.60 -1.65
N PHE A 17 -11.01 -27.49 -0.97
CA PHE A 17 -11.53 -26.23 -1.50
C PHE A 17 -10.46 -25.17 -1.36
N PHE A 18 -10.49 -24.16 -2.24
CA PHE A 18 -9.65 -22.98 -2.17
C PHE A 18 -10.48 -21.74 -2.45
N ASP A 19 -10.15 -20.63 -1.80
CA ASP A 19 -10.88 -19.38 -1.95
C ASP A 19 -10.34 -18.53 -3.10
N TYR A 20 -9.05 -18.64 -3.39
CA TYR A 20 -8.37 -17.84 -4.42
C TYR A 20 -7.51 -18.73 -5.31
N PHE A 21 -7.58 -18.48 -6.60
CA PHE A 21 -6.71 -19.09 -7.58
C PHE A 21 -6.27 -18.03 -8.59
N PRO A 22 -4.98 -18.00 -8.99
CA PRO A 22 -4.51 -17.06 -9.99
C PRO A 22 -5.32 -17.16 -11.28
N SER A 23 -5.67 -16.01 -11.88
CA SER A 23 -6.48 -15.90 -13.08
C SER A 23 -7.94 -16.39 -12.98
N TYR A 24 -8.46 -16.70 -11.80
CA TYR A 24 -9.86 -17.08 -11.61
C TYR A 24 -10.68 -15.88 -11.09
N VAL A 25 -11.70 -15.52 -11.84
CA VAL A 25 -12.70 -14.51 -11.47
C VAL A 25 -14.00 -15.25 -11.14
N LYS A 26 -14.48 -15.08 -9.91
CA LYS A 26 -15.68 -15.79 -9.43
C LYS A 26 -16.95 -15.33 -10.14
N GLN A 27 -17.06 -14.04 -10.40
CA GLN A 27 -18.23 -13.42 -11.01
C GLN A 27 -17.80 -12.38 -12.03
N THR A 28 -18.39 -12.44 -13.22
CA THR A 28 -18.30 -11.36 -14.21
C THR A 28 -19.62 -10.62 -14.29
N HIS A 29 -19.52 -9.29 -14.33
CA HIS A 29 -20.67 -8.42 -14.46
C HIS A 29 -20.63 -7.77 -15.86
N GLU A 30 -21.58 -8.12 -16.71
CA GLU A 30 -21.69 -7.56 -18.06
C GLU A 30 -23.03 -6.83 -18.20
N LEU A 31 -23.01 -5.68 -18.87
CA LEU A 31 -24.24 -4.99 -19.27
C LEU A 31 -24.79 -5.66 -20.53
N ASN A 32 -26.01 -6.16 -20.46
CA ASN A 32 -26.69 -6.69 -21.62
C ASN A 32 -27.12 -5.54 -22.55
N GLN A 33 -27.47 -5.87 -23.80
CA GLN A 33 -27.99 -4.89 -24.81
C GLN A 33 -29.21 -4.07 -24.32
N GLN A 34 -29.79 -4.44 -23.19
CA GLN A 34 -30.93 -3.78 -22.54
C GLN A 34 -30.50 -2.99 -21.28
N ASP A 35 -29.22 -2.64 -21.12
CA ASP A 35 -28.65 -1.96 -19.94
C ASP A 35 -28.96 -2.66 -18.59
N THR A 36 -29.25 -3.94 -18.59
CA THR A 36 -29.41 -4.74 -17.37
C THR A 36 -28.10 -5.41 -17.02
N LEU A 37 -27.71 -5.33 -15.76
CA LEU A 37 -26.50 -5.95 -15.24
C LEU A 37 -26.73 -7.47 -15.12
N VAL A 38 -26.05 -8.23 -15.96
CA VAL A 38 -26.07 -9.70 -15.91
C VAL A 38 -24.83 -10.16 -15.15
N THR A 39 -25.05 -10.86 -14.04
CA THR A 39 -23.97 -11.49 -13.26
C THR A 39 -23.85 -12.94 -13.67
N THR A 40 -22.68 -13.34 -14.16
CA THR A 40 -22.36 -14.71 -14.51
C THR A 40 -21.40 -15.30 -13.49
N ASP A 41 -21.81 -16.37 -12.81
CA ASP A 41 -20.97 -17.11 -11.89
C ASP A 41 -20.06 -18.09 -12.66
N HIS A 42 -18.78 -18.07 -12.33
CA HIS A 42 -17.78 -18.98 -12.87
C HIS A 42 -17.36 -19.98 -11.80
N TYR A 43 -17.13 -21.22 -12.21
CA TYR A 43 -16.63 -22.26 -11.33
C TYR A 43 -15.30 -22.77 -11.87
N LEU A 44 -14.32 -22.93 -10.97
CA LEU A 44 -13.02 -23.48 -11.31
C LEU A 44 -12.83 -24.82 -10.60
N ILE A 45 -12.43 -25.82 -11.37
CA ILE A 45 -12.09 -27.14 -10.88
C ILE A 45 -10.63 -27.41 -11.21
N VAL A 46 -9.81 -27.65 -10.19
CA VAL A 46 -8.44 -28.09 -10.36
C VAL A 46 -8.42 -29.61 -10.29
N ALA A 47 -8.03 -30.26 -11.38
CA ALA A 47 -8.03 -31.71 -11.50
C ALA A 47 -6.68 -32.22 -12.02
N ASN A 48 -6.43 -33.52 -11.86
CA ASN A 48 -5.25 -34.15 -12.43
C ASN A 48 -5.31 -34.08 -13.97
N LEU A 49 -4.21 -33.69 -14.59
CA LEU A 49 -4.12 -33.46 -16.04
C LEU A 49 -4.37 -34.73 -16.87
N ALA A 50 -3.81 -35.86 -16.44
CA ALA A 50 -3.88 -37.09 -17.21
C ALA A 50 -5.33 -37.62 -17.47
N PRO A 51 -6.22 -37.73 -16.46
CA PRO A 51 -7.63 -38.12 -16.68
C PRO A 51 -8.39 -37.08 -17.50
N VAL A 52 -8.08 -35.78 -17.31
CA VAL A 52 -8.72 -34.71 -18.09
C VAL A 52 -8.36 -34.82 -19.55
N GLN A 53 -7.10 -35.03 -19.90
CA GLN A 53 -6.65 -35.20 -21.28
C GLN A 53 -7.19 -36.49 -21.94
N GLN A 54 -7.31 -37.59 -21.19
CA GLN A 54 -7.90 -38.81 -21.69
C GLN A 54 -9.39 -38.66 -22.06
N THR A 55 -10.13 -37.88 -21.27
CA THR A 55 -11.55 -37.68 -21.46
C THR A 55 -11.87 -36.61 -22.49
N LEU A 56 -11.18 -35.47 -22.43
CA LEU A 56 -11.46 -34.29 -23.26
C LEU A 56 -10.56 -34.15 -24.48
N GLY A 57 -9.49 -34.95 -24.57
CA GLY A 57 -8.41 -34.75 -25.54
C GLY A 57 -7.49 -33.59 -25.15
N VAL A 58 -6.47 -33.37 -25.95
CA VAL A 58 -5.52 -32.23 -25.75
C VAL A 58 -6.22 -30.97 -26.26
N LYS A 59 -6.53 -30.07 -25.32
CA LYS A 59 -7.07 -28.73 -25.63
C LYS A 59 -5.95 -27.69 -25.44
N PRO A 60 -6.06 -26.48 -26.05
CA PRO A 60 -5.14 -25.39 -25.78
C PRO A 60 -5.01 -25.14 -24.27
N TYR A 61 -3.78 -25.06 -23.78
CA TYR A 61 -3.49 -24.90 -22.37
C TYR A 61 -2.49 -23.78 -22.15
N GLN A 62 -2.49 -23.22 -20.95
CA GLN A 62 -1.51 -22.23 -20.51
C GLN A 62 -0.38 -22.93 -19.77
N VAL A 63 0.84 -22.49 -20.01
CA VAL A 63 2.04 -22.93 -19.28
C VAL A 63 2.54 -21.79 -18.42
N TRP A 64 2.61 -22.02 -17.12
CA TRP A 64 3.12 -21.06 -16.17
C TRP A 64 4.56 -21.43 -15.84
N ILE A 65 5.48 -20.47 -16.05
CA ILE A 65 6.91 -20.67 -15.87
C ILE A 65 7.41 -19.67 -14.82
N GLN A 66 8.06 -20.18 -13.79
CA GLN A 66 8.74 -19.33 -12.82
C GLN A 66 10.18 -19.10 -13.26
N THR A 67 10.58 -17.83 -13.35
CA THR A 67 11.93 -17.43 -13.75
C THR A 67 12.63 -16.64 -12.65
N ASN A 68 13.95 -16.78 -12.55
CA ASN A 68 14.77 -16.00 -11.63
C ASN A 68 15.25 -14.72 -12.33
N GLY A 69 14.32 -13.76 -12.51
CA GLY A 69 14.63 -12.40 -12.95
C GLY A 69 14.27 -12.09 -14.40
N SER A 70 14.96 -12.64 -15.40
CA SER A 70 14.77 -12.27 -16.81
C SER A 70 14.01 -13.33 -17.61
N SER A 71 12.98 -12.91 -18.34
CA SER A 71 12.23 -13.77 -19.27
C SER A 71 12.91 -13.94 -20.64
N LYS A 72 14.05 -13.28 -20.85
CA LYS A 72 14.75 -13.25 -22.16
C LYS A 72 15.03 -14.63 -22.71
N PHE A 73 15.43 -15.59 -21.87
CA PHE A 73 15.74 -16.93 -22.33
C PHE A 73 14.50 -17.67 -22.87
N ILE A 74 13.30 -17.36 -22.39
CA ILE A 74 12.04 -17.94 -22.87
C ILE A 74 11.73 -17.41 -24.26
N TYR A 75 11.93 -16.10 -24.49
CA TYR A 75 11.78 -15.50 -25.82
C TYR A 75 12.76 -16.12 -26.83
N ASP A 76 14.04 -16.26 -26.43
CA ASP A 76 15.08 -16.85 -27.29
C ASP A 76 14.77 -18.33 -27.56
N TYR A 77 14.28 -19.08 -26.57
CA TYR A 77 13.91 -20.50 -26.75
C TYR A 77 12.71 -20.65 -27.68
N ALA A 78 11.66 -19.85 -27.50
CA ALA A 78 10.48 -19.88 -28.34
C ALA A 78 10.84 -19.54 -29.80
N LYS A 79 11.65 -18.50 -30.01
CA LYS A 79 12.14 -18.09 -31.34
C LYS A 79 12.99 -19.17 -31.99
N LYS A 80 13.90 -19.81 -31.24
CA LYS A 80 14.79 -20.87 -31.76
C LYS A 80 14.04 -22.13 -32.18
N ASN A 81 12.95 -22.47 -31.44
CA ASN A 81 12.19 -23.69 -31.68
C ASN A 81 10.91 -23.46 -32.51
N GLY A 82 10.69 -22.23 -33.00
CA GLY A 82 9.51 -21.89 -33.80
C GLY A 82 8.18 -22.14 -33.04
N ILE A 83 8.16 -21.91 -31.73
CA ILE A 83 6.95 -22.11 -30.92
C ILE A 83 6.00 -20.95 -31.16
N GLU A 84 4.85 -21.24 -31.73
CA GLU A 84 3.77 -20.29 -31.89
C GLU A 84 2.92 -20.28 -30.60
N TYR A 85 2.77 -19.10 -30.00
CA TYR A 85 1.90 -18.88 -28.84
C TYR A 85 0.88 -17.79 -29.18
N THR A 86 -0.34 -18.01 -28.75
CA THR A 86 -1.46 -17.05 -28.96
C THR A 86 -1.31 -15.84 -28.04
N VAL A 87 -0.88 -16.09 -26.79
CA VAL A 87 -0.69 -15.07 -25.76
C VAL A 87 0.58 -15.37 -24.99
N PHE A 88 1.42 -14.37 -24.80
CA PHE A 88 2.60 -14.46 -23.95
C PHE A 88 2.54 -13.34 -22.89
N ASP A 89 2.33 -13.72 -21.66
CA ASP A 89 2.23 -12.82 -20.52
C ASP A 89 3.53 -12.83 -19.73
N ASP A 90 4.30 -11.76 -19.84
CA ASP A 90 5.52 -11.55 -19.06
C ASP A 90 5.23 -10.61 -17.89
N VAL A 91 5.26 -11.15 -16.66
CA VAL A 91 5.03 -10.40 -15.43
C VAL A 91 6.04 -9.27 -15.25
N ALA A 92 7.31 -9.46 -15.67
CA ALA A 92 8.32 -8.42 -15.55
C ALA A 92 7.98 -7.21 -16.44
N SER A 93 7.53 -7.46 -17.68
CA SER A 93 7.09 -6.39 -18.59
C SER A 93 5.83 -5.71 -18.06
N LYS A 94 4.81 -6.48 -17.66
CA LYS A 94 3.59 -5.91 -17.07
C LYS A 94 3.86 -5.06 -15.83
N LEU A 95 4.81 -5.48 -14.99
CA LEU A 95 5.19 -4.69 -13.81
C LEU A 95 5.81 -3.33 -14.19
N VAL A 96 6.60 -3.28 -15.28
CA VAL A 96 7.14 -2.02 -15.80
C VAL A 96 6.02 -1.15 -16.35
N ASP A 97 5.07 -1.72 -17.10
CA ASP A 97 3.93 -1.00 -17.64
C ASP A 97 3.05 -0.42 -16.54
N VAL A 98 2.72 -1.19 -15.50
CA VAL A 98 1.96 -0.71 -14.33
C VAL A 98 2.72 0.39 -13.59
N LYS A 99 4.04 0.28 -13.43
CA LYS A 99 4.84 1.35 -12.80
C LYS A 99 4.87 2.63 -13.62
N ASN A 100 4.80 2.51 -14.94
CA ASN A 100 4.79 3.65 -15.88
C ASN A 100 3.37 4.16 -16.18
N ASP A 101 2.35 3.51 -15.63
CA ASP A 101 0.96 3.96 -15.79
C ASP A 101 0.79 5.37 -15.22
N ALA A 102 0.25 6.26 -16.05
CA ALA A 102 0.09 7.67 -15.71
C ALA A 102 -0.88 7.89 -14.53
N LEU A 103 -1.92 7.04 -14.41
CA LEU A 103 -2.89 7.11 -13.32
C LEU A 103 -2.23 6.70 -12.00
N PHE A 104 -1.46 5.61 -12.01
CA PHE A 104 -0.72 5.13 -10.85
C PHE A 104 0.32 6.15 -10.36
N GLN A 105 1.12 6.71 -11.31
CA GLN A 105 2.11 7.74 -10.99
C GLN A 105 1.46 9.04 -10.52
N GLY A 106 0.36 9.45 -11.16
CA GLY A 106 -0.40 10.64 -10.78
C GLY A 106 -0.96 10.53 -9.36
N THR A 107 -1.56 9.40 -9.01
CA THR A 107 -2.08 9.16 -7.67
C THR A 107 -0.97 9.19 -6.61
N ASN A 108 0.14 8.51 -6.86
CA ASN A 108 1.29 8.53 -5.95
C ASN A 108 1.87 9.95 -5.81
N GLY A 109 1.92 10.71 -6.91
CA GLY A 109 2.35 12.11 -6.92
C GLY A 109 1.47 13.00 -6.06
N ILE A 110 0.14 12.91 -6.21
CA ILE A 110 -0.83 13.67 -5.41
C ILE A 110 -0.72 13.32 -3.92
N LEU A 111 -0.62 12.04 -3.58
CA LEU A 111 -0.46 11.61 -2.18
C LEU A 111 0.84 12.15 -1.57
N THR A 112 1.93 12.09 -2.32
CA THR A 112 3.24 12.62 -1.88
C THR A 112 3.21 14.13 -1.69
N MET A 113 2.62 14.88 -2.64
CA MET A 113 2.46 16.33 -2.53
C MET A 113 1.58 16.71 -1.34
N SER A 114 0.46 16.01 -1.13
CA SER A 114 -0.42 16.21 0.01
C SER A 114 0.32 15.99 1.34
N PHE A 115 1.13 14.95 1.43
CA PHE A 115 1.95 14.68 2.60
C PHE A 115 2.94 15.82 2.90
N ILE A 116 3.64 16.33 1.87
CA ILE A 116 4.59 17.43 2.02
C ILE A 116 3.88 18.71 2.49
N ILE A 117 2.73 19.04 1.88
CA ILE A 117 1.95 20.23 2.25
C ILE A 117 1.49 20.13 3.71
N ILE A 118 0.93 18.99 4.12
CA ILE A 118 0.51 18.76 5.51
C ILE A 118 1.68 18.87 6.47
N LEU A 119 2.84 18.31 6.11
CA LEU A 119 4.04 18.35 6.93
C LEU A 119 4.53 19.80 7.15
N ILE A 120 4.52 20.64 6.11
CA ILE A 120 4.87 22.06 6.20
C ILE A 120 3.86 22.81 7.09
N LEU A 121 2.56 22.58 6.89
CA LEU A 121 1.51 23.23 7.69
C LEU A 121 1.62 22.84 9.17
N CYS A 122 1.79 21.55 9.48
CA CYS A 122 1.97 21.07 10.84
C CYS A 122 3.24 21.63 11.49
N SER A 123 4.35 21.67 10.75
CA SER A 123 5.61 22.26 11.24
C SER A 123 5.46 23.74 11.59
N THR A 124 4.79 24.50 10.70
CA THR A 124 4.53 25.93 10.93
C THR A 124 3.61 26.14 12.13
N GLY A 125 2.53 25.40 12.22
CA GLY A 125 1.60 25.45 13.34
C GLY A 125 2.26 25.10 14.68
N PHE A 126 3.14 24.08 14.67
CA PHE A 126 3.95 23.71 15.82
C PHE A 126 4.87 24.83 16.29
N LEU A 127 5.58 25.49 15.38
CA LEU A 127 6.45 26.63 15.72
C LEU A 127 5.65 27.79 16.30
N ILE A 128 4.52 28.15 15.68
CA ILE A 128 3.66 29.25 16.18
C ILE A 128 3.14 28.93 17.59
N TYR A 129 2.59 27.72 17.77
CA TYR A 129 2.09 27.28 19.08
C TYR A 129 3.17 27.39 20.16
N TRP A 130 4.37 26.95 19.85
CA TRP A 130 5.50 26.99 20.81
C TRP A 130 5.95 28.41 21.17
N ILE A 131 6.07 29.29 20.17
CA ILE A 131 6.40 30.68 20.40
C ILE A 131 5.39 31.35 21.32
N LEU A 132 4.10 31.10 21.05
CA LEU A 132 3.02 31.64 21.90
C LEU A 132 3.05 31.07 23.31
N SER A 133 3.26 29.75 23.45
CA SER A 133 3.36 29.08 24.75
C SER A 133 4.53 29.64 25.60
N ILE A 134 5.69 29.91 25.00
CA ILE A 134 6.82 30.48 25.68
C ILE A 134 6.50 31.91 26.14
N ARG A 135 5.93 32.75 25.27
CA ARG A 135 5.56 34.12 25.61
C ARG A 135 4.54 34.17 26.75
N GLN A 136 3.57 33.31 26.80
CA GLN A 136 2.57 33.24 27.87
C GLN A 136 3.21 32.90 29.23
N ARG A 137 4.34 32.17 29.25
CA ARG A 137 5.04 31.73 30.46
C ARG A 137 6.23 32.60 30.83
N GLU A 138 6.44 33.74 30.16
CA GLU A 138 7.61 34.63 30.39
C GLU A 138 7.73 35.08 31.84
N LEU A 139 6.62 35.47 32.48
CA LEU A 139 6.59 35.83 33.89
C LEU A 139 7.02 34.67 34.81
N LEU A 140 6.59 33.45 34.48
CA LEU A 140 6.95 32.25 35.24
C LEU A 140 8.46 31.98 35.18
N PHE A 141 9.08 32.21 34.03
CA PHE A 141 10.53 32.07 33.85
C PHE A 141 11.30 33.11 34.70
N GLY A 142 10.76 34.32 34.82
CA GLY A 142 11.28 35.32 35.74
C GLY A 142 11.29 34.85 37.18
N VAL A 143 10.22 34.25 37.65
CA VAL A 143 10.08 33.66 38.99
C VAL A 143 11.08 32.52 39.18
N PHE A 144 11.19 31.61 38.25
CA PHE A 144 12.15 30.49 38.32
C PHE A 144 13.61 30.98 38.41
N ARG A 145 13.95 32.03 37.69
CA ARG A 145 15.29 32.67 37.79
C ARG A 145 15.50 33.33 39.15
N ALA A 146 14.49 33.97 39.72
CA ALA A 146 14.55 34.54 41.06
C ALA A 146 14.75 33.48 42.15
N MET A 147 14.24 32.25 41.92
CA MET A 147 14.44 31.08 42.77
C MET A 147 15.82 30.42 42.58
N GLY A 148 16.66 30.92 41.67
CA GLY A 148 18.04 30.43 41.46
C GLY A 148 18.19 29.41 40.31
N MET A 149 17.16 29.13 39.51
CA MET A 149 17.29 28.26 38.34
C MET A 149 18.13 28.89 37.24
N THR A 150 19.00 28.13 36.66
CA THR A 150 19.83 28.56 35.52
C THR A 150 19.03 28.57 34.23
N LYS A 151 19.43 29.39 33.24
CA LYS A 151 18.82 29.40 31.89
C LYS A 151 18.80 28.02 31.27
N LYS A 152 19.85 27.22 31.47
CA LYS A 152 19.93 25.84 30.90
C LYS A 152 18.86 24.90 31.49
N GLU A 153 18.64 24.97 32.78
CA GLU A 153 17.62 24.14 33.46
C GLU A 153 16.23 24.46 32.97
N ILE A 154 15.90 25.76 32.79
CA ILE A 154 14.61 26.18 32.24
C ILE A 154 14.42 25.67 30.81
N ILE A 155 15.43 25.79 29.94
CA ILE A 155 15.39 25.29 28.56
C ILE A 155 15.24 23.76 28.55
N GLN A 156 15.98 23.07 29.41
CA GLN A 156 15.89 21.60 29.48
C GLN A 156 14.50 21.11 29.93
N MET A 157 13.89 21.81 30.89
CA MET A 157 12.53 21.55 31.34
C MET A 157 11.52 21.69 30.18
N LEU A 158 11.64 22.79 29.42
CA LEU A 158 10.78 23.04 28.26
C LEU A 158 10.96 21.97 27.14
N ILE A 159 12.21 21.59 26.88
CA ILE A 159 12.51 20.55 25.90
C ILE A 159 11.88 19.21 26.32
N ASN A 160 12.04 18.83 27.60
CA ASN A 160 11.46 17.58 28.11
C ASN A 160 9.93 17.59 28.05
N GLU A 161 9.30 18.72 28.43
CA GLU A 161 7.83 18.88 28.29
C GLU A 161 7.40 18.68 26.85
N GLN A 162 8.15 19.25 25.91
CA GLN A 162 7.81 19.13 24.49
C GLN A 162 8.04 17.73 23.92
N ILE A 163 9.12 17.07 24.28
CA ILE A 163 9.39 15.69 23.84
C ILE A 163 8.27 14.77 24.33
N PHE A 164 7.82 14.94 25.56
CA PHE A 164 6.73 14.14 26.13
C PHE A 164 5.41 14.40 25.38
N SER A 165 5.02 15.65 25.20
CA SER A 165 3.79 16.03 24.49
C SER A 165 3.80 15.59 23.03
N SER A 166 4.92 15.82 22.31
CA SER A 166 5.07 15.38 20.91
C SER A 166 5.09 13.87 20.79
N GLY A 167 5.74 13.17 21.71
CA GLY A 167 5.80 11.70 21.72
C GLY A 167 4.41 11.06 21.80
N ILE A 168 3.57 11.56 22.74
CA ILE A 168 2.18 11.08 22.86
C ILE A 168 1.39 11.38 21.59
N SER A 169 1.52 12.59 21.04
CA SER A 169 0.81 12.99 19.81
C SER A 169 1.19 12.13 18.62
N ILE A 170 2.47 11.75 18.48
CA ILE A 170 2.95 10.85 17.42
C ILE A 170 2.33 9.45 17.57
N LEU A 171 2.28 8.92 18.79
CA LEU A 171 1.70 7.60 19.05
C LEU A 171 0.20 7.56 18.71
N ILE A 172 -0.54 8.58 19.13
CA ILE A 172 -1.97 8.71 18.80
C ILE A 172 -2.14 8.86 17.28
N GLY A 173 -1.35 9.73 16.64
CA GLY A 173 -1.39 9.94 15.20
C GLY A 173 -1.06 8.68 14.40
N ALA A 174 -0.09 7.89 14.84
CA ALA A 174 0.25 6.60 14.23
C ALA A 174 -0.93 5.61 14.33
N GLY A 175 -1.56 5.51 15.50
CA GLY A 175 -2.74 4.67 15.69
C GLY A 175 -3.91 5.07 14.79
N LEU A 176 -4.23 6.35 14.73
CA LEU A 176 -5.27 6.88 13.83
C LEU A 176 -4.92 6.68 12.35
N GLY A 177 -3.65 6.82 11.98
CA GLY A 177 -3.18 6.56 10.60
C GLY A 177 -3.36 5.11 10.18
N VAL A 178 -3.03 4.16 11.05
CA VAL A 178 -3.27 2.72 10.80
C VAL A 178 -4.76 2.44 10.66
N LEU A 179 -5.59 2.96 11.57
CA LEU A 179 -7.04 2.79 11.52
C LEU A 179 -7.63 3.35 10.22
N SER A 180 -7.24 4.56 9.84
CA SER A 180 -7.65 5.18 8.58
C SER A 180 -7.24 4.35 7.37
N SER A 181 -6.00 3.82 7.34
CA SER A 181 -5.54 2.98 6.24
C SER A 181 -6.39 1.73 6.07
N ILE A 182 -6.73 1.05 7.17
CA ILE A 182 -7.55 -0.16 7.13
C ILE A 182 -8.97 0.14 6.62
N LEU A 183 -9.52 1.30 6.95
CA LEU A 183 -10.87 1.69 6.53
C LEU A 183 -10.91 2.17 5.06
N PHE A 184 -9.90 2.93 4.61
CA PHE A 184 -9.94 3.58 3.31
C PHE A 184 -9.34 2.75 2.17
N VAL A 185 -8.40 1.83 2.43
CA VAL A 185 -7.82 1.00 1.37
C VAL A 185 -8.85 0.15 0.63
N PRO A 186 -9.84 -0.50 1.30
CA PRO A 186 -10.90 -1.22 0.60
C PRO A 186 -11.76 -0.30 -0.31
N LEU A 187 -11.97 0.97 0.08
CA LEU A 187 -12.68 1.94 -0.77
C LEU A 187 -11.89 2.27 -2.04
N VAL A 188 -10.58 2.46 -1.91
CA VAL A 188 -9.68 2.68 -3.06
C VAL A 188 -9.72 1.48 -4.00
N GLN A 189 -9.82 0.27 -3.47
CA GLN A 189 -9.96 -0.94 -4.28
C GLN A 189 -11.18 -0.89 -5.21
N ILE A 190 -12.31 -0.35 -4.77
CA ILE A 190 -13.53 -0.24 -5.59
C ILE A 190 -13.28 0.65 -6.82
N PHE A 191 -12.47 1.70 -6.70
CA PHE A 191 -12.14 2.58 -7.81
C PHE A 191 -11.08 2.03 -8.78
N TYR A 192 -10.17 1.20 -8.27
CA TYR A 192 -9.06 0.64 -9.06
C TYR A 192 -9.26 -0.82 -9.46
N ALA A 193 -10.27 -1.49 -8.89
CA ALA A 193 -10.62 -2.85 -9.29
C ALA A 193 -11.18 -2.80 -10.71
N SER A 194 -10.30 -3.01 -11.68
CA SER A 194 -10.76 -3.51 -12.96
C SER A 194 -11.50 -4.83 -12.71
N THR A 195 -12.50 -5.11 -13.50
CA THR A 195 -13.40 -6.28 -13.41
C THR A 195 -12.65 -7.63 -13.30
N ASP A 196 -11.34 -7.62 -13.59
CA ASP A 196 -10.46 -8.79 -13.66
C ASP A 196 -9.56 -9.00 -12.42
N GLN A 197 -9.71 -8.20 -11.35
CA GLN A 197 -8.91 -8.42 -10.14
C GLN A 197 -9.43 -9.59 -9.33
N THR A 198 -8.67 -10.67 -9.31
CA THR A 198 -8.97 -11.90 -8.56
C THR A 198 -8.57 -11.86 -7.10
N VAL A 199 -7.64 -10.97 -6.72
CA VAL A 199 -7.07 -10.91 -5.36
C VAL A 199 -7.40 -9.56 -4.71
N PRO A 200 -8.01 -9.54 -3.51
CA PRO A 200 -8.28 -8.30 -2.81
C PRO A 200 -6.99 -7.60 -2.40
N LEU A 201 -6.99 -6.25 -2.47
CA LEU A 201 -5.87 -5.45 -1.99
C LEU A 201 -5.77 -5.58 -0.46
N ALA A 202 -4.61 -6.00 0.02
CA ALA A 202 -4.31 -6.06 1.45
C ALA A 202 -3.35 -4.95 1.85
N VAL A 203 -3.63 -4.31 2.99
CA VAL A 203 -2.73 -3.32 3.57
C VAL A 203 -1.54 -4.04 4.18
N VAL A 204 -0.35 -3.86 3.61
CA VAL A 204 0.89 -4.46 4.10
C VAL A 204 1.78 -3.37 4.69
N PHE A 205 1.99 -3.43 5.99
CA PHE A 205 2.90 -2.53 6.70
C PHE A 205 4.33 -3.10 6.68
N LYS A 206 5.21 -2.51 5.89
CA LYS A 206 6.63 -2.86 5.91
C LYS A 206 7.35 -2.04 6.98
N ALA A 207 8.05 -2.71 7.89
CA ALA A 207 8.79 -2.06 8.98
C ALA A 207 9.77 -0.98 8.46
N LEU A 208 10.41 -1.22 7.33
CA LEU A 208 11.37 -0.29 6.71
C LEU A 208 10.71 1.04 6.29
N ASP A 209 9.50 0.98 5.74
CA ASP A 209 8.77 2.17 5.30
C ASP A 209 8.25 2.96 6.52
N MET A 210 7.83 2.26 7.58
CA MET A 210 7.48 2.89 8.86
C MET A 210 8.68 3.61 9.48
N ILE A 211 9.85 2.98 9.50
CA ILE A 211 11.08 3.61 10.03
C ILE A 211 11.43 4.86 9.22
N ARG A 212 11.33 4.82 7.90
CA ARG A 212 11.56 5.99 7.03
C ARG A 212 10.60 7.13 7.35
N LEU A 213 9.30 6.83 7.48
CA LEU A 213 8.28 7.82 7.80
C LEU A 213 8.54 8.48 9.15
N PHE A 214 8.76 7.69 10.21
CA PHE A 214 9.07 8.22 11.54
C PHE A 214 10.39 8.98 11.58
N SER A 215 11.38 8.59 10.78
CA SER A 215 12.65 9.33 10.65
C SER A 215 12.44 10.72 10.06
N VAL A 216 11.62 10.86 9.01
CA VAL A 216 11.30 12.17 8.42
C VAL A 216 10.61 13.07 9.44
N ILE A 217 9.59 12.56 10.14
CA ILE A 217 8.88 13.30 11.19
C ILE A 217 9.84 13.70 12.32
N GLY A 218 10.69 12.77 12.76
CA GLY A 218 11.70 13.03 13.80
C GLY A 218 12.68 14.12 13.41
N ILE A 219 13.19 14.11 12.18
CA ILE A 219 14.09 15.15 11.65
C ILE A 219 13.41 16.53 11.67
N VAL A 220 12.15 16.60 11.22
CA VAL A 220 11.39 17.86 11.23
C VAL A 220 11.24 18.41 12.66
N ILE A 221 10.89 17.55 13.61
CA ILE A 221 10.77 17.94 15.03
C ILE A 221 12.11 18.45 15.57
N VAL A 222 13.21 17.76 15.29
CA VAL A 222 14.56 18.19 15.71
C VAL A 222 14.91 19.56 15.12
N ILE A 223 14.64 19.78 13.84
CA ILE A 223 14.86 21.08 13.19
C ILE A 223 14.04 22.17 13.89
N CYS A 224 12.76 21.93 14.14
CA CYS A 224 11.91 22.87 14.87
C CYS A 224 12.44 23.19 16.27
N MET A 225 12.91 22.16 17.00
CA MET A 225 13.52 22.33 18.33
C MET A 225 14.79 23.15 18.29
N VAL A 226 15.67 22.95 17.31
CA VAL A 226 16.89 23.73 17.14
C VAL A 226 16.57 25.18 16.82
N VAL A 227 15.61 25.45 15.94
CA VAL A 227 15.17 26.83 15.62
C VAL A 227 14.64 27.53 16.86
N LEU A 228 13.80 26.86 17.62
CA LEU A 228 13.24 27.39 18.87
C LEU A 228 14.30 27.62 19.93
N GLY A 229 15.21 26.66 20.11
CA GLY A 229 16.33 26.83 21.06
C GLY A 229 17.20 28.06 20.75
N LYS A 230 17.48 28.32 19.47
CA LYS A 230 18.17 29.52 19.01
C LYS A 230 17.35 30.80 19.26
N LEU A 231 16.04 30.73 19.08
CA LEU A 231 15.16 31.88 19.32
C LEU A 231 15.13 32.25 20.82
N ILE A 232 14.96 31.25 21.69
CA ILE A 232 14.96 31.43 23.16
C ILE A 232 16.30 31.94 23.67
N SER A 233 17.41 31.46 23.10
CA SER A 233 18.76 31.91 23.49
C SER A 233 19.02 33.41 23.22
N LYS A 234 18.22 34.03 22.32
CA LYS A 234 18.31 35.47 22.00
C LYS A 234 17.42 36.36 22.87
N ILE A 235 16.49 35.80 23.60
CA ILE A 235 15.65 36.44 24.60
C ILE A 235 16.32 36.30 25.97
#